data_c2b51f81da646e6e721408c194c6588e
#
_entry.id   c2b51f81da646e6e721408c194c6588e
#
_cell.length_a   1.000
_cell.length_b   1.000
_cell.length_c   1.000
_cell.angle_alpha   90.00
_cell.angle_beta   90.00
_cell.angle_gamma   90.00
#
_symmetry.space_group_name_H-M   'P 1'
#
loop_
_entity.id
_entity.type
_entity.pdbx_description
1 polymer ?
#
loop_
_entity_poly.entity_id
_entity_poly.type
_entity_poly.pdbx_seq_one_letter_code
_entity_poly.pdbx_strand_id
1 'polypeptide(L)'
;EVGRYDSEQGRFTLIFLAAPGDESAQVELTHNWDEAGYGEGRNFGHLAYRVDNIYETCQRLMDAGVTINRPPRDGHMAFVRTPDNISIELLQDGNLPPQEPWASMPNTGHW
;
A
#
# COMPACT_ATOMS: atom_id res chain seq x y z
N GLU A 1 17.40 -10.08 5.89
CA GLU A 1 15.98 -10.44 5.73
C GLU A 1 15.32 -10.51 7.09
N VAL A 2 14.16 -9.86 7.23
CA VAL A 2 13.39 -9.83 8.49
C VAL A 2 12.01 -10.46 8.32
N GLY A 3 11.59 -10.78 7.11
CA GLY A 3 10.33 -11.47 6.83
C GLY A 3 10.23 -11.97 5.41
N ARG A 4 9.30 -12.91 5.19
CA ARG A 4 9.00 -13.48 3.88
C ARG A 4 7.55 -13.95 3.83
N TYR A 5 6.93 -13.77 2.67
CA TYR A 5 5.57 -14.23 2.40
C TYR A 5 5.44 -14.73 0.96
N ASP A 6 4.90 -15.92 0.78
CA ASP A 6 4.60 -16.50 -0.52
C ASP A 6 3.08 -16.51 -0.77
N SER A 7 2.65 -16.02 -1.91
CA SER A 7 1.26 -16.06 -2.36
C SER A 7 1.10 -16.95 -3.58
N GLU A 8 0.58 -18.15 -3.38
CA GLU A 8 0.26 -19.08 -4.48
C GLU A 8 -0.84 -18.50 -5.39
N GLN A 9 -1.85 -17.89 -4.79
CA GLN A 9 -2.94 -17.28 -5.54
C GLN A 9 -2.48 -16.07 -6.37
N GLY A 10 -1.65 -15.22 -5.78
CA GLY A 10 -1.12 -14.01 -6.43
C GLY A 10 0.11 -14.29 -7.29
N ARG A 11 0.74 -15.47 -7.15
CA ARG A 11 1.95 -15.88 -7.85
C ARG A 11 3.12 -14.92 -7.62
N PHE A 12 3.39 -14.58 -6.35
CA PHE A 12 4.52 -13.74 -5.97
C PHE A 12 5.09 -14.13 -4.62
N THR A 13 6.35 -13.71 -4.39
CA THR A 13 7.03 -13.77 -3.09
C THR A 13 7.38 -12.35 -2.65
N LEU A 14 7.07 -12.01 -1.40
CA LEU A 14 7.55 -10.80 -0.74
C LEU A 14 8.73 -11.13 0.16
N ILE A 15 9.77 -10.30 0.11
CA ILE A 15 10.93 -10.40 0.99
C ILE A 15 11.13 -9.04 1.65
N PHE A 16 11.12 -9.03 2.98
CA PHE A 16 11.29 -7.82 3.77
C PHE A 16 12.71 -7.70 4.28
N LEU A 17 13.35 -6.58 3.99
CA LEU A 17 14.72 -6.26 4.40
C LEU A 17 14.69 -5.06 5.33
N ALA A 18 15.50 -5.09 6.38
CA ALA A 18 15.71 -3.95 7.28
C ALA A 18 17.20 -3.81 7.60
N ALA A 19 17.61 -2.60 7.98
CA ALA A 19 18.94 -2.38 8.51
C ALA A 19 19.06 -2.98 9.92
N PRO A 20 20.22 -3.50 10.31
CA PRO A 20 20.41 -3.94 11.68
C PRO A 20 20.14 -2.83 12.71
N GLY A 21 19.27 -3.11 13.68
CA GLY A 21 18.89 -2.14 14.71
C GLY A 21 17.84 -1.10 14.30
N ASP A 22 17.35 -1.14 13.06
CA ASP A 22 16.23 -0.28 12.59
C ASP A 22 15.23 -1.12 11.78
N GLU A 23 14.49 -1.96 12.47
CA GLU A 23 13.49 -2.85 11.86
C GLU A 23 12.13 -2.16 11.64
N SER A 24 12.00 -0.91 12.08
CA SER A 24 10.79 -0.11 11.87
C SER A 24 10.65 0.39 10.44
N ALA A 25 11.77 0.54 9.72
CA ALA A 25 11.81 0.92 8.31
C ALA A 25 12.28 -0.28 7.46
N GLN A 26 11.45 -0.72 6.51
CA GLN A 26 11.71 -1.91 5.71
C GLN A 26 11.65 -1.62 4.23
N VAL A 27 12.46 -2.34 3.45
CA VAL A 27 12.32 -2.45 2.01
C VAL A 27 11.63 -3.77 1.70
N GLU A 28 10.50 -3.70 1.01
CA GLU A 28 9.79 -4.86 0.48
C GLU A 28 10.25 -5.11 -0.95
N LEU A 29 10.82 -6.28 -1.20
CA LEU A 29 11.11 -6.77 -2.54
C LEU A 29 9.99 -7.71 -2.98
N THR A 30 9.43 -7.47 -4.16
CA THR A 30 8.43 -8.35 -4.76
C THR A 30 9.05 -9.14 -5.91
N HIS A 31 9.04 -10.47 -5.80
CA HIS A 31 9.36 -11.37 -6.88
C HIS A 31 8.07 -11.92 -7.49
N ASN A 32 7.71 -11.45 -8.67
CA ASN A 32 6.60 -12.00 -9.44
C ASN A 32 7.07 -13.25 -10.19
N TRP A 33 6.48 -14.40 -9.90
CA TRP A 33 6.98 -15.68 -10.38
C TRP A 33 6.92 -15.85 -11.90
N ASP A 34 5.97 -15.18 -12.53
CA ASP A 34 5.72 -15.30 -13.97
C ASP A 34 6.36 -14.17 -14.79
N GLU A 35 7.14 -13.29 -14.16
CA GLU A 35 7.86 -12.21 -14.84
C GLU A 35 9.37 -12.46 -14.86
N ALA A 36 9.93 -12.49 -16.07
CA ALA A 36 11.37 -12.71 -16.27
C ALA A 36 12.20 -11.41 -16.16
N GLY A 37 11.55 -10.25 -16.17
CA GLY A 37 12.21 -8.94 -16.06
C GLY A 37 11.23 -7.79 -16.13
N TYR A 38 11.71 -6.60 -15.77
CA TYR A 38 10.93 -5.37 -15.72
C TYR A 38 11.48 -4.35 -16.70
N GLY A 39 10.59 -3.75 -17.50
CA GLY A 39 10.92 -2.61 -18.34
C GLY A 39 11.12 -1.33 -17.53
N GLU A 40 11.64 -0.29 -18.19
CA GLU A 40 11.80 1.03 -17.57
C GLU A 40 10.47 1.54 -16.99
N GLY A 41 10.52 2.05 -15.75
CA GLY A 41 9.36 2.57 -15.04
C GLY A 41 8.47 1.53 -14.36
N ARG A 42 8.82 0.23 -14.40
CA ARG A 42 8.06 -0.84 -13.74
C ARG A 42 8.78 -1.51 -12.57
N ASN A 43 9.97 -1.06 -12.23
CA ASN A 43 10.77 -1.64 -11.17
C ASN A 43 10.59 -0.99 -9.79
N PHE A 44 9.95 0.17 -9.72
CA PHE A 44 9.58 0.84 -8.49
C PHE A 44 8.09 0.61 -8.20
N GLY A 45 7.76 0.23 -6.96
CA GLY A 45 6.39 0.03 -6.50
C GLY A 45 5.80 1.29 -5.89
N HIS A 46 5.83 1.40 -4.57
CA HIS A 46 5.25 2.51 -3.82
C HIS A 46 5.98 2.74 -2.51
N LEU A 47 5.67 3.86 -1.85
CA LEU A 47 6.03 4.12 -0.46
C LEU A 47 4.85 3.77 0.42
N ALA A 48 5.10 3.16 1.58
CA ALA A 48 4.05 2.80 2.53
C ALA A 48 4.27 3.51 3.88
N TYR A 49 3.19 4.03 4.44
CA TYR A 49 3.19 4.72 5.73
C TYR A 49 2.10 4.17 6.66
N ARG A 50 2.45 3.91 7.91
CA ARG A 50 1.47 3.62 8.95
C ARG A 50 0.78 4.89 9.41
N VAL A 51 -0.51 4.79 9.67
CA VAL A 51 -1.34 5.89 10.17
C VAL A 51 -2.17 5.41 11.35
N ASP A 52 -2.46 6.31 12.28
CA ASP A 52 -3.20 5.98 13.50
C ASP A 52 -4.68 5.69 13.23
N ASN A 53 -5.28 6.41 12.26
CA ASN A 53 -6.65 6.19 11.83
C ASN A 53 -6.77 6.41 10.32
N ILE A 54 -6.91 5.31 9.59
CA ILE A 54 -6.92 5.33 8.12
C ILE A 54 -8.15 6.06 7.56
N TYR A 55 -9.29 5.98 8.23
CA TYR A 55 -10.51 6.67 7.79
C TYR A 55 -10.39 8.18 7.91
N GLU A 56 -9.90 8.67 9.06
CA GLU A 56 -9.65 10.10 9.26
C GLU A 56 -8.58 10.63 8.31
N THR A 57 -7.52 9.86 8.08
CA THR A 57 -6.45 10.24 7.15
C THR A 57 -6.99 10.32 5.71
N CYS A 58 -7.72 9.33 5.25
CA CYS A 58 -8.33 9.35 3.91
C CYS A 58 -9.35 10.47 3.77
N GLN A 59 -10.17 10.75 4.79
CA GLN A 59 -11.13 11.84 4.77
C GLN A 59 -10.42 13.20 4.65
N ARG A 60 -9.40 13.42 5.44
CA ARG A 60 -8.59 14.66 5.38
C ARG A 60 -7.93 14.86 4.00
N LEU A 61 -7.41 13.78 3.41
CA LEU A 61 -6.83 13.84 2.07
C LEU A 61 -7.89 14.16 1.01
N MET A 62 -9.04 13.51 1.08
CA MET A 62 -10.15 13.74 0.16
C MET A 62 -10.70 15.16 0.28
N ASP A 63 -10.83 15.69 1.49
CA ASP A 63 -11.25 17.09 1.73
C ASP A 63 -10.23 18.10 1.17
N ALA A 64 -8.97 17.72 1.09
CA ALA A 64 -7.90 18.52 0.46
C ALA A 64 -7.80 18.32 -1.06
N GLY A 65 -8.71 17.58 -1.69
CA GLY A 65 -8.77 17.37 -3.13
C GLY A 65 -7.92 16.20 -3.64
N VAL A 66 -7.41 15.35 -2.75
CA VAL A 66 -6.66 14.15 -3.15
C VAL A 66 -7.63 13.01 -3.49
N THR A 67 -7.43 12.39 -4.63
CA THR A 67 -8.19 11.19 -5.01
C THR A 67 -7.74 10.00 -4.17
N ILE A 68 -8.68 9.31 -3.52
CA ILE A 68 -8.42 8.03 -2.88
C ILE A 68 -8.58 6.94 -3.94
N ASN A 69 -7.46 6.49 -4.50
CA ASN A 69 -7.45 5.54 -5.63
C ASN A 69 -7.98 4.16 -5.21
N ARG A 70 -7.46 3.63 -4.12
CA ARG A 70 -8.03 2.45 -3.46
C ARG A 70 -8.51 2.83 -2.08
N PRO A 71 -9.84 2.89 -1.86
CA PRO A 71 -10.42 3.20 -0.55
C PRO A 71 -10.10 2.15 0.51
N PRO A 72 -10.07 2.52 1.80
CA PRO A 72 -9.81 1.59 2.90
C PRO A 72 -11.03 0.74 3.24
N ARG A 73 -11.50 -0.08 2.26
CA ARG A 73 -12.72 -0.89 2.39
C ARG A 73 -12.69 -1.89 3.53
N ASP A 74 -11.51 -2.43 3.80
CA ASP A 74 -11.26 -3.41 4.84
C ASP A 74 -10.85 -2.79 6.18
N GLY A 75 -10.72 -1.44 6.25
CA GLY A 75 -10.21 -0.74 7.41
C GLY A 75 -8.70 -0.88 7.61
N HIS A 76 -7.97 -1.41 6.61
CA HIS A 76 -6.57 -1.77 6.77
C HIS A 76 -5.63 -1.02 5.84
N MET A 77 -5.92 -0.91 4.54
CA MET A 77 -5.04 -0.23 3.59
C MET A 77 -5.80 0.66 2.61
N ALA A 78 -5.13 1.70 2.16
CA ALA A 78 -5.60 2.60 1.09
C ALA A 78 -4.44 2.99 0.19
N PHE A 79 -4.75 3.41 -1.04
CA PHE A 79 -3.76 3.97 -1.95
C PHE A 79 -4.18 5.34 -2.46
N VAL A 80 -3.21 6.23 -2.50
CA VAL A 80 -3.30 7.57 -3.11
C VAL A 80 -2.08 7.80 -3.99
N ARG A 81 -2.05 8.90 -4.73
CA ARG A 81 -0.87 9.34 -5.47
C ARG A 81 -0.48 10.76 -5.09
N THR A 82 0.83 11.03 -5.09
CA THR A 82 1.35 12.39 -4.98
C THR A 82 1.09 13.19 -6.26
N PRO A 83 1.22 14.53 -6.23
CA PRO A 83 1.16 15.34 -7.45
C PRO A 83 2.17 14.90 -8.54
N ASP A 84 3.29 14.30 -8.14
CA ASP A 84 4.31 13.77 -9.07
C ASP A 84 4.03 12.32 -9.49
N ASN A 85 2.84 11.81 -9.20
CA ASN A 85 2.41 10.46 -9.59
C ASN A 85 3.11 9.30 -8.87
N ILE A 86 3.70 9.55 -7.71
CA ILE A 86 4.27 8.50 -6.87
C ILE A 86 3.12 7.84 -6.09
N SER A 87 3.02 6.52 -6.18
CA SER A 87 2.05 5.75 -5.42
C SER A 87 2.40 5.72 -3.94
N ILE A 88 1.42 5.98 -3.10
CA ILE A 88 1.54 5.95 -1.64
C ILE A 88 0.50 4.98 -1.07
N GLU A 89 0.96 3.99 -0.34
CA GLU A 89 0.13 3.11 0.46
C GLU A 89 -0.03 3.69 1.88
N LEU A 90 -1.24 3.71 2.38
CA LEU A 90 -1.55 4.02 3.77
C LEU A 90 -1.96 2.72 4.47
N LEU A 91 -1.32 2.41 5.58
CA LEU A 91 -1.58 1.21 6.38
C LEU A 91 -2.11 1.61 7.75
N GLN A 92 -3.22 1.01 8.16
CA GLN A 92 -3.73 1.18 9.51
C GLN A 92 -2.75 0.57 10.53
N ASP A 93 -2.40 1.32 11.57
CA ASP A 93 -1.74 0.76 12.74
C ASP A 93 -2.80 0.03 13.59
N GLY A 94 -2.65 -1.30 13.71
CA GLY A 94 -3.69 -2.15 14.28
C GLY A 94 -4.81 -2.47 13.27
N ASN A 95 -6.01 -2.74 13.77
CA ASN A 95 -7.16 -3.11 12.96
C ASN A 95 -8.37 -2.23 13.28
N LEU A 96 -9.01 -1.69 12.24
CA LEU A 96 -10.31 -1.05 12.33
C LEU A 96 -11.35 -1.89 11.58
N PRO A 97 -12.59 -1.95 12.06
CA PRO A 97 -13.65 -2.65 11.33
C PRO A 97 -13.99 -1.91 10.04
N PRO A 98 -14.48 -2.63 8.99
CA PRO A 98 -15.03 -1.99 7.81
C PRO A 98 -16.14 -1.00 8.20
N GLN A 99 -16.15 0.16 7.52
CA GLN A 99 -17.13 1.21 7.82
C GLN A 99 -17.52 1.95 6.53
N GLU A 100 -18.81 2.28 6.41
CA GLU A 100 -19.30 3.12 5.31
C GLU A 100 -18.88 4.59 5.50
N PRO A 101 -18.68 5.36 4.40
CA PRO A 101 -18.88 4.97 3.00
C PRO A 101 -17.74 4.16 2.39
N TRP A 102 -16.65 3.95 3.10
CA TRP A 102 -15.43 3.34 2.60
C TRP A 102 -15.59 1.87 2.18
N ALA A 103 -16.38 1.10 2.96
CA ALA A 103 -16.58 -0.33 2.73
C ALA A 103 -17.16 -0.64 1.34
N SER A 104 -18.02 0.23 0.80
CA SER A 104 -18.64 0.08 -0.51
C SER A 104 -18.04 0.97 -1.60
N MET A 105 -17.06 1.82 -1.27
CA MET A 105 -16.50 2.78 -2.21
C MET A 105 -15.64 2.06 -3.28
N PRO A 106 -15.89 2.32 -4.59
CA PRO A 106 -15.11 1.70 -5.65
C PRO A 106 -13.71 2.31 -5.80
N ASN A 107 -12.82 1.57 -6.44
CA ASN A 107 -11.52 2.11 -6.86
C ASN A 107 -11.69 3.22 -7.89
N THR A 108 -10.77 4.19 -7.89
CA THR A 108 -10.69 5.28 -8.86
C THR A 108 -9.32 5.29 -9.50
N GLY A 109 -9.26 5.17 -10.85
CA GLY A 109 -7.99 5.15 -11.57
C GLY A 109 -7.14 3.93 -11.22
N HIS A 110 -5.85 4.14 -11.13
CA HIS A 110 -4.85 3.12 -10.81
C HIS A 110 -3.77 3.70 -9.90
N TRP A 111 -3.02 2.81 -9.26
CA TRP A 111 -1.99 3.17 -8.27
C TRP A 111 -0.76 2.27 -8.38
#